data_fb816d0c29b161eb1f168116f6f3ff82
#
_entry.id   fb816d0c29b161eb1f168116f6f3ff82
#
_cell.length_a   1.000
_cell.length_b   1.000
_cell.length_c   1.000
_cell.angle_alpha   90.00
_cell.angle_beta   90.00
_cell.angle_gamma   90.00
#
_symmetry.space_group_name_H-M   'P 1'
#
loop_
_entity.id
_entity.type
_entity.pdbx_description
1 polymer ?
#
loop_
_entity_poly.entity_id
_entity_poly.type
_entity_poly.pdbx_seq_one_letter_code
_entity_poly.pdbx_strand_id
1 'polypeptide(L)'
;SVLKEKKKLNVPLLCLMTDYGPHKAWIAKNVDAYITANEDMTASMVQMGAPEEKVHPFGIPVGETFFSPGNKTALLREFDLTPNVPTVLFMAGSFGVSNILEIYRKLQEIPEPYQIIVITGRNQKLYDAFQKEIRKSPKDTRLFFFTDRVADFMHMSDMLITKPGGLTVSEALASGIPMAVFDAIPGQEEDNANFLIRHQMAVSLDSKGDCAGQIRRLLTNPELLSAMAQNCRSFDRSASCRNILALMESLRREYDRQPLQED
;
A
#
# COMPACT_ATOMS: atom_id res chain seq x y z
N SER A 1 19.02 -14.85 11.75
CA SER A 1 18.99 -15.97 12.74
C SER A 1 20.32 -16.72 12.82
N VAL A 2 21.05 -16.93 11.71
CA VAL A 2 22.35 -17.69 11.69
C VAL A 2 23.40 -17.12 12.62
N LEU A 3 23.58 -15.78 12.67
CA LEU A 3 24.57 -15.15 13.57
C LEU A 3 24.18 -15.32 15.05
N LYS A 4 22.88 -15.27 15.33
CA LYS A 4 22.36 -15.51 16.67
C LYS A 4 22.49 -16.96 17.09
N GLU A 5 22.20 -17.90 16.16
CA GLU A 5 22.38 -19.35 16.37
C GLU A 5 23.84 -19.72 16.66
N LYS A 6 24.80 -19.03 16.01
CA LYS A 6 26.24 -19.22 16.27
C LYS A 6 26.76 -18.41 17.48
N LYS A 7 25.84 -17.88 18.29
CA LYS A 7 26.16 -17.05 19.48
C LYS A 7 27.06 -15.83 19.17
N LYS A 8 27.06 -15.36 17.93
CA LYS A 8 27.84 -14.16 17.52
C LYS A 8 27.13 -12.85 17.80
N LEU A 9 25.81 -12.88 18.04
CA LEU A 9 25.00 -11.70 18.37
C LEU A 9 24.04 -12.05 19.50
N ASN A 10 24.13 -11.29 20.59
CA ASN A 10 23.20 -11.36 21.72
C ASN A 10 22.27 -10.13 21.70
N VAL A 11 21.41 -10.06 20.67
CA VAL A 11 20.43 -8.99 20.46
C VAL A 11 19.08 -9.58 20.06
N PRO A 12 17.97 -8.89 20.37
CA PRO A 12 16.66 -9.33 19.88
C PRO A 12 16.58 -9.26 18.35
N LEU A 13 15.89 -10.23 17.76
CA LEU A 13 15.67 -10.32 16.32
C LEU A 13 14.17 -10.23 16.03
N LEU A 14 13.74 -9.14 15.40
CA LEU A 14 12.37 -8.97 14.94
C LEU A 14 12.28 -9.20 13.43
N CYS A 15 11.22 -9.85 13.00
CA CYS A 15 10.86 -9.99 11.58
C CYS A 15 9.60 -9.15 11.33
N LEU A 16 9.74 -8.03 10.63
CA LEU A 16 8.63 -7.20 10.17
C LEU A 16 8.26 -7.62 8.75
N MET A 17 7.01 -8.03 8.56
CA MET A 17 6.46 -8.39 7.26
C MET A 17 5.82 -7.18 6.61
N THR A 18 6.14 -6.96 5.34
CA THR A 18 5.66 -5.78 4.58
C THR A 18 4.64 -6.14 3.50
N ASP A 19 4.00 -7.30 3.65
CA ASP A 19 2.93 -7.81 2.80
C ASP A 19 1.76 -8.32 3.66
N TYR A 20 0.62 -8.58 3.03
CA TYR A 20 -0.64 -8.99 3.69
C TYR A 20 -0.87 -10.50 3.62
N GLY A 21 0.05 -11.25 3.03
CA GLY A 21 0.05 -12.70 3.00
C GLY A 21 1.29 -13.29 3.68
N PRO A 22 1.16 -14.35 4.50
CA PRO A 22 2.28 -14.97 5.16
C PRO A 22 3.03 -15.91 4.23
N HIS A 23 4.34 -16.04 4.43
CA HIS A 23 5.15 -17.01 3.73
C HIS A 23 6.01 -17.82 4.71
N LYS A 24 6.00 -19.16 4.58
CA LYS A 24 6.70 -20.07 5.49
C LYS A 24 8.22 -19.80 5.59
N ALA A 25 8.83 -19.27 4.55
CA ALA A 25 10.26 -18.92 4.56
C ALA A 25 10.63 -17.83 5.56
N TRP A 26 9.66 -17.04 6.07
CA TRP A 26 9.91 -16.01 7.08
C TRP A 26 9.99 -16.58 8.50
N ILE A 27 9.46 -17.81 8.70
CA ILE A 27 9.52 -18.46 10.01
C ILE A 27 10.91 -19.09 10.17
N ALA A 28 11.69 -18.51 11.07
CA ALA A 28 13.06 -18.94 11.33
C ALA A 28 13.30 -19.16 12.82
N LYS A 29 14.24 -20.04 13.13
CA LYS A 29 14.73 -20.25 14.51
C LYS A 29 15.33 -18.95 15.05
N ASN A 30 15.23 -18.74 16.35
CA ASN A 30 15.81 -17.60 17.07
C ASN A 30 15.27 -16.22 16.67
N VAL A 31 14.09 -16.15 16.06
CA VAL A 31 13.31 -14.91 15.94
C VAL A 31 12.57 -14.71 17.26
N ASP A 32 12.67 -13.51 17.81
CA ASP A 32 12.04 -13.16 19.09
C ASP A 32 10.64 -12.62 18.90
N ALA A 33 10.38 -11.90 17.78
CA ALA A 33 9.06 -11.45 17.44
C ALA A 33 8.84 -11.37 15.93
N TYR A 34 7.60 -11.64 15.50
CA TYR A 34 7.08 -11.44 14.16
C TYR A 34 6.04 -10.34 14.19
N ILE A 35 6.18 -9.34 13.35
CA ILE A 35 5.19 -8.30 13.19
C ILE A 35 4.42 -8.58 11.90
N THR A 36 3.11 -8.80 12.02
CA THR A 36 2.21 -9.07 10.90
C THR A 36 1.35 -7.86 10.56
N ALA A 37 0.86 -7.81 9.31
CA ALA A 37 0.03 -6.71 8.83
C ALA A 37 -1.36 -6.68 9.49
N ASN A 38 -1.89 -7.87 9.86
CA ASN A 38 -3.24 -8.03 10.42
C ASN A 38 -3.38 -9.35 11.19
N GLU A 39 -4.54 -9.53 11.81
CA GLU A 39 -4.89 -10.69 12.63
C GLU A 39 -5.04 -11.98 11.80
N ASP A 40 -5.59 -11.89 10.57
CA ASP A 40 -5.72 -13.05 9.65
C ASP A 40 -4.35 -13.66 9.33
N MET A 41 -3.37 -12.79 9.12
CA MET A 41 -1.99 -13.17 8.87
C MET A 41 -1.36 -13.85 10.10
N THR A 42 -1.70 -13.39 11.30
CA THR A 42 -1.26 -14.00 12.56
C THR A 42 -1.72 -15.44 12.66
N ALA A 43 -3.01 -15.72 12.46
CA ALA A 43 -3.55 -17.05 12.47
C ALA A 43 -2.85 -17.99 11.47
N SER A 44 -2.61 -17.49 10.26
CA SER A 44 -1.90 -18.25 9.23
C SER A 44 -0.44 -18.54 9.61
N MET A 45 0.27 -17.59 10.22
CA MET A 45 1.64 -17.77 10.71
C MET A 45 1.73 -18.85 11.78
N VAL A 46 0.78 -18.87 12.72
CA VAL A 46 0.70 -19.88 13.77
C VAL A 46 0.45 -21.28 13.16
N GLN A 47 -0.45 -21.39 12.19
CA GLN A 47 -0.68 -22.64 11.47
C GLN A 47 0.58 -23.14 10.71
N MET A 48 1.43 -22.23 10.25
CA MET A 48 2.71 -22.55 9.60
C MET A 48 3.82 -22.91 10.59
N GLY A 49 3.57 -22.80 11.90
CA GLY A 49 4.47 -23.21 12.98
C GLY A 49 5.22 -22.06 13.69
N ALA A 50 4.80 -20.81 13.52
CA ALA A 50 5.30 -19.71 14.36
C ALA A 50 4.69 -19.82 15.77
N PRO A 51 5.47 -19.61 16.85
CA PRO A 51 4.93 -19.55 18.20
C PRO A 51 3.96 -18.35 18.34
N GLU A 52 2.74 -18.61 18.81
CA GLU A 52 1.66 -17.61 18.87
C GLU A 52 2.06 -16.38 19.70
N GLU A 53 2.72 -16.59 20.84
CA GLU A 53 3.19 -15.57 21.75
C GLU A 53 4.23 -14.61 21.15
N LYS A 54 4.81 -15.00 20.00
CA LYS A 54 5.80 -14.19 19.26
C LYS A 54 5.21 -13.44 18.07
N VAL A 55 3.93 -13.64 17.74
CA VAL A 55 3.30 -13.05 16.57
C VAL A 55 2.41 -11.88 16.98
N HIS A 56 2.72 -10.69 16.47
CA HIS A 56 2.07 -9.44 16.87
C HIS A 56 1.44 -8.75 15.66
N PRO A 57 0.11 -8.59 15.58
CA PRO A 57 -0.59 -7.98 14.46
C PRO A 57 -0.59 -6.44 14.55
N PHE A 58 0.58 -5.84 14.69
CA PHE A 58 0.71 -4.40 14.86
C PHE A 58 0.51 -3.60 13.57
N GLY A 59 0.52 -4.27 12.43
CA GLY A 59 0.43 -3.63 11.12
C GLY A 59 1.79 -3.20 10.57
N ILE A 60 1.79 -2.82 9.31
CA ILE A 60 2.95 -2.27 8.62
C ILE A 60 3.07 -0.79 9.01
N PRO A 61 4.22 -0.32 9.53
CA PRO A 61 4.38 1.07 9.93
C PRO A 61 4.37 1.99 8.71
N VAL A 62 3.59 3.05 8.79
CA VAL A 62 3.44 4.08 7.76
C VAL A 62 3.69 5.46 8.40
N GLY A 63 4.15 6.41 7.62
CA GLY A 63 4.40 7.77 8.09
C GLY A 63 3.13 8.45 8.61
N GLU A 64 3.25 9.28 9.64
CA GLU A 64 2.10 9.96 10.29
C GLU A 64 1.31 10.84 9.32
N THR A 65 1.95 11.38 8.28
CA THR A 65 1.31 12.21 7.26
C THR A 65 0.19 11.51 6.51
N PHE A 66 0.25 10.17 6.37
CA PHE A 66 -0.81 9.40 5.72
C PHE A 66 -2.08 9.26 6.57
N PHE A 67 -1.98 9.42 7.89
CA PHE A 67 -3.12 9.40 8.82
C PHE A 67 -3.72 10.79 9.07
N SER A 68 -3.09 11.85 8.56
CA SER A 68 -3.45 13.24 8.86
C SER A 68 -3.87 13.97 7.58
N PRO A 69 -5.14 13.83 7.13
CA PRO A 69 -5.58 14.42 5.88
C PRO A 69 -5.52 15.95 5.94
N GLY A 70 -4.92 16.53 4.92
CA GLY A 70 -4.93 17.97 4.67
C GLY A 70 -6.28 18.46 4.12
N ASN A 71 -6.34 19.76 3.83
CA ASN A 71 -7.51 20.34 3.15
C ASN A 71 -7.48 19.95 1.67
N LYS A 72 -8.33 19.00 1.25
CA LYS A 72 -8.43 18.48 -0.13
C LYS A 72 -8.57 19.60 -1.16
N THR A 73 -9.45 20.57 -0.91
CA THR A 73 -9.69 21.69 -1.84
C THR A 73 -8.46 22.59 -2.01
N ALA A 74 -7.73 22.86 -0.92
CA ALA A 74 -6.50 23.64 -0.98
C ALA A 74 -5.40 22.89 -1.74
N LEU A 75 -5.23 21.60 -1.49
CA LEU A 75 -4.27 20.76 -2.20
C LEU A 75 -4.58 20.69 -3.71
N LEU A 76 -5.84 20.46 -4.08
CA LEU A 76 -6.22 20.44 -5.50
C LEU A 76 -5.86 21.74 -6.21
N ARG A 77 -6.13 22.90 -5.58
CA ARG A 77 -5.78 24.22 -6.15
C ARG A 77 -4.26 24.43 -6.25
N GLU A 78 -3.50 23.99 -5.26
CA GLU A 78 -2.04 24.07 -5.25
C GLU A 78 -1.42 23.34 -6.45
N PHE A 79 -2.03 22.24 -6.87
CA PHE A 79 -1.57 21.43 -8.01
C PHE A 79 -2.31 21.73 -9.32
N ASP A 80 -2.98 22.89 -9.42
CA ASP A 80 -3.75 23.31 -10.60
C ASP A 80 -4.83 22.29 -11.01
N LEU A 81 -5.48 21.65 -10.04
CA LEU A 81 -6.59 20.74 -10.23
C LEU A 81 -7.91 21.40 -9.82
N THR A 82 -9.00 21.00 -10.45
CA THR A 82 -10.33 21.57 -10.24
C THR A 82 -10.99 20.92 -9.03
N PRO A 83 -11.36 21.68 -7.97
CA PRO A 83 -12.18 21.18 -6.87
C PRO A 83 -13.53 20.64 -7.36
N ASN A 84 -14.07 19.65 -6.66
CA ASN A 84 -15.35 18.98 -6.96
C ASN A 84 -15.40 18.18 -8.28
N VAL A 85 -14.26 18.02 -8.95
CA VAL A 85 -14.12 17.06 -10.06
C VAL A 85 -13.48 15.79 -9.49
N PRO A 86 -14.03 14.59 -9.73
CA PRO A 86 -13.43 13.35 -9.26
C PRO A 86 -11.97 13.22 -9.70
N THR A 87 -11.11 12.88 -8.76
CA THR A 87 -9.66 12.83 -8.96
C THR A 87 -9.16 11.40 -8.80
N VAL A 88 -8.55 10.86 -9.86
CA VAL A 88 -7.94 9.53 -9.87
C VAL A 88 -6.43 9.67 -9.74
N LEU A 89 -5.87 9.09 -8.70
CA LEU A 89 -4.42 8.94 -8.54
C LEU A 89 -3.97 7.65 -9.21
N PHE A 90 -3.03 7.76 -10.13
CA PHE A 90 -2.43 6.63 -10.83
C PHE A 90 -0.96 6.49 -10.46
N MET A 91 -0.65 5.52 -9.62
CA MET A 91 0.73 5.24 -9.20
C MET A 91 1.28 4.05 -10.00
N ALA A 92 2.21 4.37 -10.87
CA ALA A 92 2.64 3.44 -11.91
C ALA A 92 3.82 2.55 -11.51
N GLY A 93 4.46 2.73 -10.36
CA GLY A 93 5.52 1.86 -9.82
C GLY A 93 6.69 1.58 -10.77
N SER A 94 7.54 0.62 -10.41
CA SER A 94 8.81 0.32 -11.10
C SER A 94 8.71 -0.74 -12.21
N PHE A 95 7.51 -1.22 -12.60
CA PHE A 95 7.36 -2.35 -13.54
C PHE A 95 6.56 -2.01 -14.80
N GLY A 96 6.97 -2.64 -15.94
CA GLY A 96 6.22 -2.83 -17.18
C GLY A 96 5.52 -1.62 -17.79
N VAL A 97 6.20 -0.86 -18.64
CA VAL A 97 5.69 0.37 -19.28
C VAL A 97 4.39 0.14 -20.10
N SER A 98 4.25 -1.02 -20.77
CA SER A 98 3.19 -1.27 -21.75
C SER A 98 1.81 -1.39 -21.14
N ASN A 99 1.62 -2.23 -20.12
CA ASN A 99 0.32 -2.49 -19.51
C ASN A 99 -0.25 -1.25 -18.80
N ILE A 100 0.63 -0.48 -18.15
CA ILE A 100 0.26 0.76 -17.46
C ILE A 100 -0.29 1.79 -18.44
N LEU A 101 0.37 1.98 -19.59
CA LEU A 101 -0.10 2.89 -20.62
C LEU A 101 -1.38 2.41 -21.28
N GLU A 102 -1.58 1.10 -21.41
CA GLU A 102 -2.82 0.55 -21.94
C GLU A 102 -4.00 0.87 -21.02
N ILE A 103 -3.86 0.64 -19.69
CA ILE A 103 -4.88 1.05 -18.72
C ILE A 103 -5.15 2.54 -18.84
N TYR A 104 -4.12 3.38 -18.85
CA TYR A 104 -4.28 4.83 -18.98
C TYR A 104 -5.06 5.22 -20.24
N ARG A 105 -4.78 4.59 -21.40
CA ARG A 105 -5.52 4.85 -22.65
C ARG A 105 -6.98 4.46 -22.53
N LYS A 106 -7.28 3.31 -21.97
CA LYS A 106 -8.68 2.86 -21.73
C LYS A 106 -9.42 3.82 -20.79
N LEU A 107 -8.74 4.41 -19.80
CA LEU A 107 -9.36 5.42 -18.94
C LEU A 107 -9.80 6.67 -19.75
N GLN A 108 -9.13 7.01 -20.85
CA GLN A 108 -9.54 8.16 -21.68
C GLN A 108 -10.89 7.94 -22.38
N GLU A 109 -11.36 6.70 -22.49
CA GLU A 109 -12.63 6.34 -23.11
C GLU A 109 -13.84 6.61 -22.19
N ILE A 110 -13.62 6.83 -20.89
CA ILE A 110 -14.67 7.15 -19.92
C ILE A 110 -15.24 8.55 -20.23
N PRO A 111 -16.53 8.69 -20.56
CA PRO A 111 -17.08 9.97 -21.00
C PRO A 111 -17.27 10.99 -19.87
N GLU A 112 -17.50 10.52 -18.63
CA GLU A 112 -17.75 11.38 -17.47
C GLU A 112 -16.55 12.28 -17.16
N PRO A 113 -16.78 13.49 -16.64
CA PRO A 113 -15.70 14.39 -16.26
C PRO A 113 -14.96 13.87 -15.01
N TYR A 114 -13.64 13.75 -15.11
CA TYR A 114 -12.72 13.49 -14.01
C TYR A 114 -11.32 13.92 -14.42
N GLN A 115 -10.44 14.02 -13.44
CA GLN A 115 -9.05 14.41 -13.64
C GLN A 115 -8.12 13.34 -13.10
N ILE A 116 -6.88 13.32 -13.61
CA ILE A 116 -5.91 12.25 -13.33
C ILE A 116 -4.62 12.87 -12.80
N ILE A 117 -4.09 12.26 -11.75
CA ILE A 117 -2.73 12.49 -11.28
C ILE A 117 -1.93 11.23 -11.60
N VAL A 118 -0.79 11.35 -12.26
CA VAL A 118 0.11 10.23 -12.55
C VAL A 118 1.43 10.44 -11.83
N ILE A 119 1.86 9.45 -11.03
CA ILE A 119 3.18 9.43 -10.40
C ILE A 119 3.94 8.21 -10.94
N THR A 120 5.04 8.46 -11.66
CA THR A 120 5.82 7.39 -12.29
C THR A 120 6.96 6.88 -11.40
N GLY A 121 7.18 7.52 -10.25
CA GLY A 121 8.37 7.24 -9.45
C GLY A 121 9.65 7.55 -10.24
N ARG A 122 10.75 6.88 -9.90
CA ARG A 122 12.06 7.11 -10.56
C ARG A 122 12.20 6.35 -11.90
N ASN A 123 11.10 6.15 -12.62
CA ASN A 123 11.10 5.47 -13.91
C ASN A 123 11.04 6.47 -15.08
N GLN A 124 12.21 6.91 -15.57
CA GLN A 124 12.32 7.89 -16.65
C GLN A 124 11.63 7.42 -17.94
N LYS A 125 11.77 6.15 -18.29
CA LYS A 125 11.13 5.61 -19.51
C LYS A 125 9.61 5.71 -19.46
N LEU A 126 9.04 5.45 -18.30
CA LEU A 126 7.60 5.54 -18.08
C LEU A 126 7.15 7.02 -18.11
N TYR A 127 7.90 7.89 -17.47
CA TYR A 127 7.63 9.33 -17.48
C TYR A 127 7.60 9.90 -18.90
N ASP A 128 8.62 9.61 -19.71
CA ASP A 128 8.71 10.07 -21.11
C ASP A 128 7.56 9.49 -21.97
N ALA A 129 7.16 8.27 -21.69
CA ALA A 129 6.03 7.66 -22.37
C ALA A 129 4.70 8.34 -21.99
N PHE A 130 4.47 8.62 -20.71
CA PHE A 130 3.29 9.38 -20.28
C PHE A 130 3.25 10.81 -20.83
N GLN A 131 4.38 11.50 -20.91
CA GLN A 131 4.42 12.83 -21.54
C GLN A 131 3.87 12.84 -22.97
N LYS A 132 4.11 11.77 -23.73
CA LYS A 132 3.61 11.63 -25.11
C LYS A 132 2.10 11.32 -25.14
N GLU A 133 1.62 10.49 -24.21
CA GLU A 133 0.21 10.11 -24.15
C GLU A 133 -0.67 11.25 -23.64
N ILE A 134 -0.23 11.98 -22.62
CA ILE A 134 -0.98 13.10 -22.01
C ILE A 134 -1.27 14.21 -23.02
N ARG A 135 -0.36 14.48 -23.96
CA ARG A 135 -0.56 15.47 -25.04
C ARG A 135 -1.77 15.13 -25.94
N LYS A 136 -2.20 13.88 -25.97
CA LYS A 136 -3.33 13.39 -26.77
C LYS A 136 -4.59 13.19 -25.93
N SER A 137 -4.47 13.30 -24.60
CA SER A 137 -5.52 13.01 -23.66
C SER A 137 -6.61 14.10 -23.68
N PRO A 138 -7.90 13.72 -23.71
CA PRO A 138 -8.99 14.67 -23.47
C PRO A 138 -9.21 14.97 -21.99
N LYS A 139 -8.53 14.24 -21.08
CA LYS A 139 -8.65 14.38 -19.63
C LYS A 139 -7.57 15.28 -19.08
N ASP A 140 -7.92 16.13 -18.12
CA ASP A 140 -6.93 16.91 -17.39
C ASP A 140 -6.04 15.96 -16.58
N THR A 141 -4.74 15.94 -16.92
CA THR A 141 -3.77 15.00 -16.32
C THR A 141 -2.54 15.75 -15.84
N ARG A 142 -2.21 15.59 -14.57
CA ARG A 142 -0.95 16.08 -13.99
C ARG A 142 0.03 14.93 -13.86
N LEU A 143 1.24 15.12 -14.37
CA LEU A 143 2.30 14.11 -14.40
C LEU A 143 3.44 14.49 -13.48
N PHE A 144 3.77 13.59 -12.56
CA PHE A 144 4.91 13.74 -11.64
C PHE A 144 5.90 12.58 -11.83
N PHE A 145 7.18 12.91 -11.86
CA PHE A 145 8.25 11.91 -11.92
C PHE A 145 8.41 11.24 -10.54
N PHE A 146 8.93 11.95 -9.60
CA PHE A 146 9.11 11.52 -8.20
C PHE A 146 8.60 12.62 -7.27
N THR A 147 8.03 12.22 -6.15
CA THR A 147 7.56 13.15 -5.13
C THR A 147 7.71 12.50 -3.75
N ASP A 148 7.97 13.31 -2.75
CA ASP A 148 7.90 12.98 -1.32
C ASP A 148 6.53 13.33 -0.70
N ARG A 149 5.64 13.92 -1.50
CA ARG A 149 4.30 14.35 -1.10
C ARG A 149 3.20 13.34 -1.46
N VAL A 150 3.51 12.04 -1.45
CA VAL A 150 2.56 10.97 -1.81
C VAL A 150 1.30 11.01 -0.94
N ALA A 151 1.43 11.32 0.36
CA ALA A 151 0.29 11.46 1.27
C ALA A 151 -0.68 12.54 0.81
N ASP A 152 -0.19 13.72 0.38
CA ASP A 152 -1.03 14.80 -0.15
C ASP A 152 -1.81 14.35 -1.39
N PHE A 153 -1.14 13.65 -2.30
CA PHE A 153 -1.79 13.12 -3.50
C PHE A 153 -2.85 12.07 -3.18
N MET A 154 -2.62 11.20 -2.20
CA MET A 154 -3.63 10.25 -1.73
C MET A 154 -4.82 10.99 -1.09
N HIS A 155 -4.58 12.00 -0.23
CA HIS A 155 -5.64 12.73 0.47
C HIS A 155 -6.48 13.61 -0.46
N MET A 156 -5.94 14.11 -1.57
CA MET A 156 -6.73 14.91 -2.51
C MET A 156 -7.43 14.08 -3.60
N SER A 157 -7.15 12.79 -3.70
CA SER A 157 -7.74 11.90 -4.69
C SER A 157 -8.95 11.12 -4.14
N ASP A 158 -9.82 10.66 -5.02
CA ASP A 158 -11.01 9.91 -4.69
C ASP A 158 -10.79 8.40 -4.80
N MET A 159 -9.82 7.98 -5.60
CA MET A 159 -9.39 6.59 -5.72
C MET A 159 -7.95 6.48 -6.21
N LEU A 160 -7.31 5.37 -5.87
CA LEU A 160 -5.95 5.04 -6.29
C LEU A 160 -5.98 3.86 -7.27
N ILE A 161 -5.34 4.01 -8.43
CA ILE A 161 -5.05 2.91 -9.35
C ILE A 161 -3.57 2.55 -9.20
N THR A 162 -3.27 1.33 -8.79
CA THR A 162 -1.90 0.90 -8.52
C THR A 162 -1.74 -0.63 -8.57
N LYS A 163 -0.50 -1.09 -8.56
CA LYS A 163 -0.20 -2.48 -8.20
C LYS A 163 -0.32 -2.67 -6.68
N PRO A 164 -0.75 -3.85 -6.22
CA PRO A 164 -0.98 -4.09 -4.80
C PRO A 164 0.32 -4.41 -4.02
N GLY A 165 1.34 -3.56 -4.14
CA GLY A 165 2.55 -3.67 -3.33
C GLY A 165 2.29 -3.29 -1.87
N GLY A 166 2.80 -4.08 -0.90
CA GLY A 166 2.40 -3.99 0.50
C GLY A 166 2.60 -2.61 1.14
N LEU A 167 3.69 -1.89 0.82
CA LEU A 167 3.90 -0.53 1.33
C LEU A 167 2.88 0.46 0.77
N THR A 168 2.67 0.47 -0.54
CA THR A 168 1.67 1.35 -1.19
C THR A 168 0.26 1.05 -0.70
N VAL A 169 -0.08 -0.23 -0.51
CA VAL A 169 -1.35 -0.66 0.10
C VAL A 169 -1.50 -0.08 1.50
N SER A 170 -0.46 -0.19 2.33
CA SER A 170 -0.49 0.32 3.71
C SER A 170 -0.65 1.84 3.77
N GLU A 171 0.02 2.58 2.89
CA GLU A 171 -0.10 4.03 2.73
C GLU A 171 -1.51 4.42 2.29
N ALA A 172 -2.09 3.69 1.33
CA ALA A 172 -3.45 3.92 0.84
C ALA A 172 -4.51 3.65 1.93
N LEU A 173 -4.37 2.56 2.69
CA LEU A 173 -5.26 2.25 3.82
C LEU A 173 -5.18 3.32 4.90
N ALA A 174 -3.97 3.76 5.26
CA ALA A 174 -3.75 4.84 6.22
C ALA A 174 -4.38 6.17 5.77
N SER A 175 -4.33 6.47 4.48
CA SER A 175 -4.97 7.65 3.87
C SER A 175 -6.49 7.50 3.70
N GLY A 176 -7.03 6.30 3.88
CA GLY A 176 -8.45 6.02 3.69
C GLY A 176 -8.92 6.11 2.23
N ILE A 177 -8.02 5.90 1.26
CA ILE A 177 -8.33 5.98 -0.17
C ILE A 177 -8.67 4.58 -0.75
N PRO A 178 -9.83 4.40 -1.41
CA PRO A 178 -10.17 3.14 -2.07
C PRO A 178 -9.28 2.87 -3.27
N MET A 179 -9.05 1.59 -3.56
CA MET A 179 -8.10 1.18 -4.58
C MET A 179 -8.76 0.42 -5.74
N ALA A 180 -8.15 0.57 -6.92
CA ALA A 180 -8.33 -0.33 -8.05
C ALA A 180 -6.96 -0.93 -8.38
N VAL A 181 -6.81 -2.23 -8.14
CA VAL A 181 -5.51 -2.90 -8.27
C VAL A 181 -5.44 -3.72 -9.56
N PHE A 182 -4.26 -3.75 -10.19
CA PHE A 182 -4.04 -4.44 -11.46
C PHE A 182 -2.72 -5.21 -11.45
N ASP A 183 -2.61 -6.21 -12.34
CA ASP A 183 -1.39 -6.96 -12.64
C ASP A 183 -0.64 -7.43 -11.37
N ALA A 184 -1.37 -7.96 -10.39
CA ALA A 184 -0.78 -8.55 -9.20
C ALA A 184 0.16 -9.71 -9.60
N ILE A 185 1.40 -9.67 -9.12
CA ILE A 185 2.35 -10.75 -9.34
C ILE A 185 1.92 -11.94 -8.45
N PRO A 186 1.88 -13.17 -9.01
CA PRO A 186 1.56 -14.36 -8.22
C PRO A 186 2.40 -14.48 -6.94
N GLY A 187 1.74 -14.80 -5.86
CA GLY A 187 2.32 -14.82 -4.51
C GLY A 187 2.01 -13.55 -3.72
N GLN A 188 3.00 -12.78 -3.31
CA GLN A 188 2.83 -11.68 -2.36
C GLN A 188 1.85 -10.59 -2.83
N GLU A 189 1.94 -10.12 -4.08
CA GLU A 189 1.01 -9.09 -4.57
C GLU A 189 -0.41 -9.65 -4.75
N GLU A 190 -0.55 -10.92 -5.12
CA GLU A 190 -1.85 -11.59 -5.21
C GLU A 190 -2.50 -11.72 -3.83
N ASP A 191 -1.73 -12.07 -2.80
CA ASP A 191 -2.21 -12.13 -1.42
C ASP A 191 -2.66 -10.74 -0.92
N ASN A 192 -1.89 -9.69 -1.25
CA ASN A 192 -2.24 -8.31 -0.93
C ASN A 192 -3.55 -7.89 -1.62
N ALA A 193 -3.71 -8.20 -2.92
CA ALA A 193 -4.94 -7.93 -3.66
C ALA A 193 -6.14 -8.68 -3.07
N ASN A 194 -5.98 -9.97 -2.76
CA ASN A 194 -7.02 -10.80 -2.18
C ASN A 194 -7.46 -10.29 -0.80
N PHE A 195 -6.53 -9.83 0.02
CA PHE A 195 -6.85 -9.17 1.29
C PHE A 195 -7.75 -7.95 1.06
N LEU A 196 -7.35 -7.04 0.19
CA LEU A 196 -8.08 -5.80 -0.10
C LEU A 196 -9.50 -6.07 -0.64
N ILE A 197 -9.63 -7.04 -1.55
CA ILE A 197 -10.91 -7.38 -2.18
C ILE A 197 -11.85 -8.02 -1.17
N ARG A 198 -11.38 -8.94 -0.34
CA ARG A 198 -12.18 -9.57 0.74
C ARG A 198 -12.73 -8.54 1.70
N HIS A 199 -11.96 -7.51 2.02
CA HIS A 199 -12.36 -6.44 2.92
C HIS A 199 -13.09 -5.28 2.21
N GLN A 200 -13.42 -5.41 0.92
CA GLN A 200 -14.11 -4.39 0.12
C GLN A 200 -13.39 -3.03 0.13
N MET A 201 -12.07 -3.04 0.14
CA MET A 201 -11.20 -1.87 0.12
C MET A 201 -10.67 -1.58 -1.30
N ALA A 202 -10.72 -2.58 -2.17
CA ALA A 202 -10.30 -2.49 -3.56
C ALA A 202 -11.18 -3.32 -4.51
N VAL A 203 -11.07 -2.99 -5.80
CA VAL A 203 -11.50 -3.83 -6.92
C VAL A 203 -10.30 -4.29 -7.71
N SER A 204 -10.38 -5.51 -8.28
CA SER A 204 -9.37 -5.99 -9.23
C SER A 204 -9.73 -5.51 -10.63
N LEU A 205 -8.80 -4.82 -11.31
CA LEU A 205 -8.96 -4.38 -12.68
C LEU A 205 -8.53 -5.48 -13.64
N ASP A 206 -9.39 -5.78 -14.59
CA ASP A 206 -9.03 -6.58 -15.76
C ASP A 206 -8.34 -5.67 -16.79
N SER A 207 -7.00 -5.61 -16.72
CA SER A 207 -6.18 -4.76 -17.61
C SER A 207 -6.34 -5.11 -19.09
N LYS A 208 -6.70 -6.37 -19.40
CA LYS A 208 -6.93 -6.84 -20.77
C LYS A 208 -8.40 -6.76 -21.21
N GLY A 209 -9.33 -6.71 -20.26
CA GLY A 209 -10.76 -6.61 -20.47
C GLY A 209 -11.33 -5.20 -20.27
N ASP A 210 -12.45 -5.10 -19.56
CA ASP A 210 -13.23 -3.86 -19.36
C ASP A 210 -12.77 -3.05 -18.13
N CYS A 211 -11.50 -2.67 -18.05
CA CYS A 211 -11.04 -1.84 -16.94
C CYS A 211 -11.67 -0.43 -16.95
N ALA A 212 -12.00 0.12 -18.12
CA ALA A 212 -12.67 1.41 -18.25
C ALA A 212 -14.08 1.38 -17.63
N GLY A 213 -14.89 0.36 -17.95
CA GLY A 213 -16.20 0.17 -17.36
C GLY A 213 -16.16 -0.06 -15.85
N GLN A 214 -15.16 -0.81 -15.37
CA GLN A 214 -14.95 -1.00 -13.93
C GLN A 214 -14.66 0.33 -13.21
N ILE A 215 -13.76 1.16 -13.73
CA ILE A 215 -13.42 2.48 -13.17
C ILE A 215 -14.60 3.46 -13.30
N ARG A 216 -15.27 3.47 -14.46
CA ARG A 216 -16.47 4.28 -14.67
C ARG A 216 -17.53 3.99 -13.60
N ARG A 217 -17.78 2.71 -13.32
CA ARG A 217 -18.74 2.28 -12.28
C ARG A 217 -18.39 2.84 -10.91
N LEU A 218 -17.10 2.92 -10.55
CA LEU A 218 -16.65 3.52 -9.30
C LEU A 218 -16.87 5.04 -9.32
N LEU A 219 -16.43 5.72 -10.38
CA LEU A 219 -16.54 7.19 -10.51
C LEU A 219 -17.99 7.68 -10.53
N THR A 220 -18.93 6.88 -11.05
CA THR A 220 -20.37 7.23 -11.14
C THR A 220 -21.18 6.75 -9.92
N ASN A 221 -20.51 6.10 -8.95
CA ASN A 221 -21.17 5.61 -7.73
C ASN A 221 -20.45 6.12 -6.48
N PRO A 222 -20.70 7.36 -6.05
CA PRO A 222 -20.04 7.96 -4.89
C PRO A 222 -20.35 7.24 -3.58
N GLU A 223 -21.50 6.57 -3.46
CA GLU A 223 -21.85 5.77 -2.29
C GLU A 223 -20.92 4.55 -2.17
N LEU A 224 -20.66 3.86 -3.27
CA LEU A 224 -19.73 2.73 -3.32
C LEU A 224 -18.30 3.17 -2.95
N LEU A 225 -17.81 4.26 -3.56
CA LEU A 225 -16.49 4.80 -3.22
C LEU A 225 -16.40 5.20 -1.74
N SER A 226 -17.46 5.82 -1.20
CA SER A 226 -17.52 6.21 0.20
C SER A 226 -17.50 5.00 1.14
N ALA A 227 -18.24 3.93 0.81
CA ALA A 227 -18.24 2.69 1.57
C ALA A 227 -16.86 2.03 1.56
N MET A 228 -16.21 1.94 0.39
CA MET A 228 -14.84 1.41 0.26
C MET A 228 -13.83 2.26 1.07
N ALA A 229 -13.93 3.57 0.99
CA ALA A 229 -13.09 4.49 1.77
C ALA A 229 -13.30 4.31 3.29
N GLN A 230 -14.54 4.07 3.72
CA GLN A 230 -14.83 3.77 5.13
C GLN A 230 -14.19 2.45 5.56
N ASN A 231 -14.23 1.42 4.73
CA ASN A 231 -13.54 0.15 5.01
C ASN A 231 -12.02 0.35 5.13
N CYS A 232 -11.40 1.16 4.26
CA CYS A 232 -9.98 1.50 4.38
C CYS A 232 -9.69 2.18 5.73
N ARG A 233 -10.47 3.20 6.11
CA ARG A 233 -10.30 3.93 7.39
C ARG A 233 -10.52 3.06 8.62
N SER A 234 -11.42 2.07 8.55
CA SER A 234 -11.66 1.15 9.67
C SER A 234 -10.49 0.20 9.93
N PHE A 235 -9.61 0.03 8.95
CA PHE A 235 -8.35 -0.69 9.10
C PHE A 235 -7.26 0.24 9.67
N ASP A 236 -7.47 0.75 10.89
CA ASP A 236 -6.54 1.66 11.54
C ASP A 236 -5.30 0.94 12.10
N ARG A 237 -4.12 1.33 11.61
CA ARG A 237 -2.80 0.87 12.08
C ARG A 237 -1.89 2.05 12.50
N SER A 238 -2.47 3.18 12.86
CA SER A 238 -1.74 4.38 13.30
C SER A 238 -0.83 4.14 14.50
N ALA A 239 -1.16 3.17 15.35
CA ALA A 239 -0.35 2.77 16.50
C ALA A 239 0.81 1.82 16.15
N SER A 240 0.94 1.35 14.91
CA SER A 240 1.92 0.32 14.50
C SER A 240 3.35 0.67 14.93
N CYS A 241 3.85 1.82 14.53
CA CYS A 241 5.21 2.26 14.86
C CYS A 241 5.47 2.30 16.38
N ARG A 242 4.55 2.88 17.14
CA ARG A 242 4.64 2.96 18.60
C ARG A 242 4.65 1.58 19.25
N ASN A 243 3.78 0.67 18.81
CA ASN A 243 3.71 -0.69 19.35
C ASN A 243 4.97 -1.49 19.04
N ILE A 244 5.51 -1.36 17.82
CA ILE A 244 6.77 -2.00 17.42
C ILE A 244 7.93 -1.49 18.28
N LEU A 245 8.05 -0.17 18.47
CA LEU A 245 9.11 0.41 19.29
C LEU A 245 9.01 -0.05 20.75
N ALA A 246 7.81 -0.07 21.32
CA ALA A 246 7.60 -0.55 22.69
C ALA A 246 7.99 -2.03 22.84
N LEU A 247 7.65 -2.88 21.86
CA LEU A 247 8.08 -4.28 21.85
C LEU A 247 9.60 -4.42 21.75
N MET A 248 10.24 -3.65 20.87
CA MET A 248 11.71 -3.63 20.73
C MET A 248 12.41 -3.26 22.05
N GLU A 249 11.91 -2.25 22.74
CA GLU A 249 12.44 -1.84 24.05
C GLU A 249 12.25 -2.92 25.10
N SER A 250 11.08 -3.59 25.15
CA SER A 250 10.83 -4.70 26.06
C SER A 250 11.82 -5.83 25.84
N LEU A 251 11.93 -6.29 24.60
CA LEU A 251 12.85 -7.37 24.23
C LEU A 251 14.31 -7.01 24.53
N ARG A 252 14.71 -5.77 24.29
CA ARG A 252 16.07 -5.30 24.64
C ARG A 252 16.33 -5.43 26.14
N ARG A 253 15.38 -4.97 26.99
CA ARG A 253 15.53 -5.09 28.46
C ARG A 253 15.61 -6.53 28.93
N GLU A 254 14.90 -7.45 28.28
CA GLU A 254 14.99 -8.87 28.58
C GLU A 254 16.38 -9.45 28.26
N TYR A 255 16.95 -9.04 27.10
CA TYR A 255 18.31 -9.43 26.70
C TYR A 255 19.38 -8.85 27.60
N ASP A 256 19.26 -7.58 28.02
CA ASP A 256 20.21 -6.92 28.91
C ASP A 256 20.24 -7.56 30.32
N ARG A 257 19.17 -8.26 30.72
CA ARG A 257 19.07 -8.99 32.00
C ARG A 257 19.60 -10.43 31.93
N GLN A 258 19.79 -10.97 30.75
CA GLN A 258 20.34 -12.32 30.60
C GLN A 258 21.86 -12.24 30.80
N PRO A 259 22.44 -12.98 31.77
CA PRO A 259 23.89 -13.02 31.90
C PRO A 259 24.50 -13.52 30.60
N LEU A 260 25.58 -12.91 30.17
CA LEU A 260 26.44 -13.43 29.10
C LEU A 260 26.78 -14.87 29.48
N GLN A 261 26.31 -15.84 28.73
CA GLN A 261 26.78 -17.21 28.89
C GLN A 261 28.26 -17.20 28.53
N GLU A 262 29.12 -17.19 29.57
CA GLU A 262 30.55 -17.44 29.42
C GLU A 262 30.72 -18.84 28.85
N ASP A 263 31.38 -18.97 27.71
CA ASP A 263 31.78 -20.24 27.09
C ASP A 263 32.84 -20.97 27.90
#